data_13ccab446557c46d006b5a4aed3a695e
#
_entry.id   13ccab446557c46d006b5a4aed3a695e
#
_cell.length_a   1.000
_cell.length_b   1.000
_cell.length_c   1.000
_cell.angle_alpha   90.00
_cell.angle_beta   90.00
_cell.angle_gamma   90.00
#
_symmetry.space_group_name_H-M   'P 1'
#
loop_
_entity.id
_entity.type
_entity.pdbx_description
1 polymer ?
#
loop_
_entity_poly.entity_id
_entity_poly.type
_entity_poly.pdbx_seq_one_letter_code
_entity_poly.pdbx_strand_id
1 'polypeptide(L)'
;METAINAVLSEMQTLLDPHQLKHLAITLRQTLGAKQTEPGQDLLALFLTAKEVEGCSPKTIAYYEATLRHMNTALAKPYTQVESDDLCRYLNDYEVNRGSSKVTIDNIRRIMSSFFSWLEDEDYIVKSPVRRIRRVKTAQVTKEVLSDEELEVLRDACESKRDLAIVDLLASTGMRIGELVRLDRKDVNLHERECLVMGKGNKQRPVYFDARAKLHLTEYLSSRVDKSPALFVALDSSARRITVGSIELRLRDLGRSAGINRVHPH
;
A
#
# COMPACT_ATOMS: atom_id res chain seq x y z
N MET A 1 -35.73 -12.49 -8.93
CA MET A 1 -34.86 -13.47 -9.60
C MET A 1 -34.69 -14.75 -8.76
N GLU A 2 -34.25 -14.67 -7.50
CA GLU A 2 -34.13 -15.84 -6.59
C GLU A 2 -35.46 -16.62 -6.44
N THR A 3 -36.58 -15.91 -6.42
CA THR A 3 -37.93 -16.53 -6.40
C THR A 3 -38.21 -17.42 -7.63
N ALA A 4 -37.74 -16.98 -8.81
CA ALA A 4 -37.90 -17.76 -10.05
C ALA A 4 -36.96 -18.99 -10.06
N ILE A 5 -35.72 -18.84 -9.57
CA ILE A 5 -34.78 -19.95 -9.42
C ILE A 5 -35.34 -20.99 -8.45
N ASN A 6 -35.86 -20.54 -7.30
CA ASN A 6 -36.47 -21.45 -6.31
C ASN A 6 -37.72 -22.16 -6.83
N ALA A 7 -38.52 -21.49 -7.67
CA ALA A 7 -39.67 -22.12 -8.33
C ALA A 7 -39.20 -23.24 -9.29
N VAL A 8 -38.21 -22.98 -10.13
CA VAL A 8 -37.64 -24.00 -11.03
C VAL A 8 -37.03 -25.16 -10.23
N LEU A 9 -36.31 -24.91 -9.16
CA LEU A 9 -35.71 -25.95 -8.32
C LEU A 9 -36.78 -26.79 -7.64
N SER A 10 -37.90 -26.20 -7.20
CA SER A 10 -39.02 -26.89 -6.59
C SER A 10 -39.71 -27.84 -7.58
N GLU A 11 -39.94 -27.41 -8.82
CA GLU A 11 -40.49 -28.27 -9.86
C GLU A 11 -39.57 -29.42 -10.25
N MET A 12 -38.25 -29.16 -10.29
CA MET A 12 -37.27 -30.17 -10.67
C MET A 12 -36.94 -31.15 -9.54
N GLN A 13 -37.37 -30.90 -8.31
CA GLN A 13 -37.09 -31.73 -7.13
C GLN A 13 -37.62 -33.15 -7.26
N THR A 14 -38.68 -33.35 -8.07
CA THR A 14 -39.29 -34.65 -8.33
C THR A 14 -38.64 -35.43 -9.48
N LEU A 15 -37.80 -34.75 -10.29
CA LEU A 15 -37.24 -35.28 -11.52
C LEU A 15 -35.71 -35.51 -11.43
N LEU A 16 -35.02 -34.80 -10.52
CA LEU A 16 -33.58 -34.85 -10.40
C LEU A 16 -33.17 -35.43 -9.04
N ASP A 17 -32.03 -36.12 -9.04
CA ASP A 17 -31.42 -36.55 -7.79
C ASP A 17 -30.82 -35.35 -7.03
N PRO A 18 -30.47 -35.48 -5.73
CA PRO A 18 -29.93 -34.37 -4.92
C PRO A 18 -28.65 -33.75 -5.46
N HIS A 19 -27.82 -34.52 -6.16
CA HIS A 19 -26.58 -34.02 -6.76
C HIS A 19 -26.84 -33.20 -8.02
N GLN A 20 -27.75 -33.70 -8.88
CA GLN A 20 -28.19 -33.00 -10.09
C GLN A 20 -28.95 -31.71 -9.74
N LEU A 21 -29.80 -31.73 -8.72
CA LEU A 21 -30.52 -30.55 -8.24
C LEU A 21 -29.57 -29.48 -7.72
N LYS A 22 -28.57 -29.90 -6.98
CA LYS A 22 -27.52 -28.98 -6.50
C LYS A 22 -26.71 -28.38 -7.65
N HIS A 23 -26.39 -29.17 -8.67
CA HIS A 23 -25.69 -28.70 -9.87
C HIS A 23 -26.56 -27.73 -10.66
N LEU A 24 -27.85 -28.04 -10.84
CA LEU A 24 -28.83 -27.16 -11.49
C LEU A 24 -28.98 -25.83 -10.73
N ALA A 25 -29.10 -25.88 -9.41
CA ALA A 25 -29.17 -24.67 -8.58
C ALA A 25 -27.94 -23.76 -8.75
N ILE A 26 -26.78 -24.36 -8.80
CA ILE A 26 -25.51 -23.61 -9.05
C ILE A 26 -25.53 -23.00 -10.45
N THR A 27 -25.92 -23.78 -11.46
CA THR A 27 -25.94 -23.32 -12.86
C THR A 27 -26.98 -22.22 -13.06
N LEU A 28 -28.20 -22.35 -12.51
CA LEU A 28 -29.21 -21.30 -12.60
C LEU A 28 -28.78 -20.01 -11.92
N ARG A 29 -28.18 -20.08 -10.74
CA ARG A 29 -27.64 -18.91 -10.05
C ARG A 29 -26.49 -18.28 -10.81
N GLN A 30 -25.60 -19.07 -11.43
CA GLN A 30 -24.51 -18.58 -12.27
C GLN A 30 -25.02 -17.91 -13.56
N THR A 31 -26.08 -18.48 -14.17
CA THR A 31 -26.53 -17.99 -15.49
C THR A 31 -27.53 -16.85 -15.36
N LEU A 32 -28.40 -16.89 -14.34
CA LEU A 32 -29.50 -15.95 -14.15
C LEU A 32 -29.25 -14.96 -13.01
N GLY A 33 -28.34 -15.27 -12.08
CA GLY A 33 -28.08 -14.48 -10.88
C GLY A 33 -27.04 -13.37 -11.08
N ALA A 34 -26.18 -13.47 -12.07
CA ALA A 34 -25.20 -12.42 -12.33
C ALA A 34 -25.84 -11.23 -13.04
N LYS A 35 -25.55 -10.02 -12.56
CA LYS A 35 -25.87 -8.77 -13.27
C LYS A 35 -25.26 -8.84 -14.67
N GLN A 36 -26.08 -8.69 -15.71
CA GLN A 36 -25.54 -8.58 -17.06
C GLN A 36 -24.70 -7.29 -17.11
N THR A 37 -23.42 -7.42 -17.43
CA THR A 37 -22.59 -6.25 -17.72
C THR A 37 -23.08 -5.59 -19.01
N GLU A 38 -23.46 -4.33 -18.92
CA GLU A 38 -23.78 -3.52 -20.09
C GLU A 38 -22.57 -3.52 -21.05
N PRO A 39 -22.78 -3.61 -22.36
CA PRO A 39 -21.68 -3.50 -23.33
C PRO A 39 -20.92 -2.17 -23.12
N GLY A 40 -19.63 -2.27 -22.78
CA GLY A 40 -18.77 -1.11 -22.51
C GLY A 40 -18.65 -0.69 -21.04
N GLN A 41 -19.30 -1.38 -20.11
CA GLN A 41 -19.18 -1.08 -18.68
C GLN A 41 -17.78 -1.41 -18.15
N ASP A 42 -17.05 -0.40 -17.68
CA ASP A 42 -15.73 -0.58 -17.05
C ASP A 42 -15.90 -0.91 -15.56
N LEU A 43 -15.97 -2.21 -15.25
CA LEU A 43 -16.09 -2.72 -13.87
C LEU A 43 -14.91 -2.28 -12.98
N LEU A 44 -13.73 -2.10 -13.56
CA LEU A 44 -12.59 -1.60 -12.81
C LEU A 44 -12.79 -0.15 -12.40
N ALA A 45 -13.27 0.71 -13.31
CA ALA A 45 -13.56 2.10 -12.98
C ALA A 45 -14.62 2.23 -11.88
N LEU A 46 -15.68 1.42 -11.94
CA LEU A 46 -16.72 1.39 -10.89
C LEU A 46 -16.16 0.97 -9.53
N PHE A 47 -15.34 -0.08 -9.50
CA PHE A 47 -14.66 -0.52 -8.28
C PHE A 47 -13.77 0.58 -7.69
N LEU A 48 -12.96 1.24 -8.53
CA LEU A 48 -12.07 2.31 -8.07
C LEU A 48 -12.87 3.48 -7.50
N THR A 49 -13.97 3.87 -8.14
CA THR A 49 -14.89 4.90 -7.63
C THR A 49 -15.48 4.50 -6.27
N ALA A 50 -15.92 3.24 -6.12
CA ALA A 50 -16.39 2.74 -4.83
C ALA A 50 -15.31 2.84 -3.74
N LYS A 51 -14.05 2.51 -4.06
CA LYS A 51 -12.92 2.64 -3.12
C LYS A 51 -12.56 4.09 -2.80
N GLU A 52 -12.77 5.02 -3.71
CA GLU A 52 -12.65 6.45 -3.44
C GLU A 52 -13.71 6.93 -2.43
N VAL A 53 -14.96 6.53 -2.63
CA VAL A 53 -16.07 6.83 -1.70
C VAL A 53 -15.82 6.22 -0.31
N GLU A 54 -15.21 5.01 -0.24
CA GLU A 54 -14.78 4.40 1.02
C GLU A 54 -13.62 5.15 1.72
N GLY A 55 -13.05 6.18 1.08
CA GLY A 55 -11.97 7.00 1.65
C GLY A 55 -10.56 6.44 1.43
N CYS A 56 -10.36 5.56 0.45
CA CYS A 56 -9.04 5.11 0.08
C CYS A 56 -8.17 6.26 -0.43
N SER A 57 -6.86 6.24 -0.08
CA SER A 57 -5.94 7.27 -0.55
C SER A 57 -5.71 7.20 -2.06
N PRO A 58 -5.43 8.33 -2.75
CA PRO A 58 -5.11 8.33 -4.19
C PRO A 58 -3.98 7.36 -4.55
N LYS A 59 -2.97 7.21 -3.67
CA LYS A 59 -1.89 6.25 -3.85
C LYS A 59 -2.38 4.79 -3.80
N THR A 60 -3.34 4.49 -2.94
CA THR A 60 -3.96 3.16 -2.84
C THR A 60 -4.76 2.85 -4.09
N ILE A 61 -5.57 3.82 -4.57
CA ILE A 61 -6.37 3.70 -5.80
C ILE A 61 -5.47 3.43 -7.00
N ALA A 62 -4.42 4.23 -7.20
CA ALA A 62 -3.46 4.05 -8.29
C ALA A 62 -2.78 2.66 -8.23
N TYR A 63 -2.47 2.17 -7.03
CA TYR A 63 -1.87 0.84 -6.86
C TYR A 63 -2.86 -0.29 -7.19
N TYR A 64 -4.13 -0.14 -6.80
CA TYR A 64 -5.19 -1.08 -7.16
C TYR A 64 -5.39 -1.12 -8.67
N GLU A 65 -5.52 0.05 -9.28
CA GLU A 65 -5.69 0.19 -10.73
C GLU A 65 -4.56 -0.47 -11.51
N ALA A 66 -3.30 -0.11 -11.21
CA ALA A 66 -2.13 -0.66 -11.90
C ALA A 66 -2.05 -2.19 -11.76
N THR A 67 -2.35 -2.73 -10.56
CA THR A 67 -2.32 -4.18 -10.30
C THR A 67 -3.40 -4.91 -11.07
N LEU A 68 -4.64 -4.40 -11.06
CA LEU A 68 -5.77 -5.06 -11.72
C LEU A 68 -5.72 -4.93 -13.24
N ARG A 69 -5.25 -3.79 -13.78
CA ARG A 69 -4.99 -3.64 -15.23
C ARG A 69 -3.91 -4.60 -15.71
N HIS A 70 -2.82 -4.73 -14.95
CA HIS A 70 -1.76 -5.68 -15.28
C HIS A 70 -2.27 -7.13 -15.30
N MET A 71 -3.07 -7.51 -14.30
CA MET A 71 -3.71 -8.84 -14.26
C MET A 71 -4.63 -9.05 -15.48
N ASN A 72 -5.50 -8.08 -15.80
CA ASN A 72 -6.43 -8.18 -16.91
C ASN A 72 -5.71 -8.33 -18.26
N THR A 73 -4.65 -7.56 -18.46
CA THR A 73 -3.81 -7.65 -19.67
C THR A 73 -3.15 -9.03 -19.78
N ALA A 74 -2.66 -9.58 -18.67
CA ALA A 74 -2.00 -10.89 -18.67
C ALA A 74 -2.97 -12.05 -18.90
N LEU A 75 -4.18 -11.97 -18.36
CA LEU A 75 -5.21 -13.01 -18.51
C LEU A 75 -5.97 -12.92 -19.82
N ALA A 76 -6.08 -11.72 -20.40
CA ALA A 76 -6.84 -11.44 -21.63
C ALA A 76 -8.28 -12.00 -21.59
N LYS A 77 -8.92 -11.96 -20.41
CA LYS A 77 -10.28 -12.45 -20.18
C LYS A 77 -11.13 -11.36 -19.50
N PRO A 78 -12.43 -11.28 -19.78
CA PRO A 78 -13.37 -10.48 -18.98
C PRO A 78 -13.28 -10.84 -17.51
N TYR A 79 -13.35 -9.87 -16.60
CA TYR A 79 -13.28 -10.09 -15.16
C TYR A 79 -14.32 -11.09 -14.64
N THR A 80 -15.51 -11.10 -15.25
CA THR A 80 -16.60 -12.01 -14.89
C THR A 80 -16.36 -13.47 -15.29
N GLN A 81 -15.37 -13.73 -16.14
CA GLN A 81 -15.02 -15.08 -16.62
C GLN A 81 -13.70 -15.61 -16.05
N VAL A 82 -13.09 -14.84 -15.14
CA VAL A 82 -11.82 -15.24 -14.49
C VAL A 82 -12.10 -16.34 -13.47
N GLU A 83 -11.35 -17.42 -13.55
CA GLU A 83 -11.43 -18.56 -12.65
C GLU A 83 -10.26 -18.61 -11.65
N SER A 84 -10.40 -19.41 -10.60
CA SER A 84 -9.34 -19.58 -9.58
C SER A 84 -8.01 -20.05 -10.17
N ASP A 85 -8.05 -20.95 -11.16
CA ASP A 85 -6.86 -21.50 -11.81
C ASP A 85 -6.13 -20.46 -12.66
N ASP A 86 -6.87 -19.53 -13.29
CA ASP A 86 -6.28 -18.41 -14.02
C ASP A 86 -5.47 -17.52 -13.07
N LEU A 87 -6.03 -17.23 -11.90
CA LEU A 87 -5.37 -16.39 -10.89
C LEU A 87 -4.18 -17.11 -10.25
N CYS A 88 -4.26 -18.40 -10.00
CA CYS A 88 -3.13 -19.18 -9.49
C CYS A 88 -1.96 -19.18 -10.48
N ARG A 89 -2.24 -19.41 -11.78
CA ARG A 89 -1.22 -19.34 -12.83
C ARG A 89 -0.61 -17.93 -12.92
N TYR A 90 -1.44 -16.91 -12.98
CA TYR A 90 -0.99 -15.52 -13.02
C TYR A 90 -0.06 -15.16 -11.84
N LEU A 91 -0.41 -15.54 -10.61
CA LEU A 91 0.43 -15.27 -9.43
C LEU A 91 1.76 -16.01 -9.48
N ASN A 92 1.75 -17.27 -9.93
CA ASN A 92 2.95 -18.07 -10.12
C ASN A 92 3.87 -17.48 -11.20
N ASP A 93 3.30 -17.13 -12.35
CA ASP A 93 4.05 -16.55 -13.48
C ASP A 93 4.62 -15.17 -13.11
N TYR A 94 3.85 -14.38 -12.35
CA TYR A 94 4.31 -13.08 -11.84
C TYR A 94 5.51 -13.25 -10.89
N GLU A 95 5.47 -14.25 -10.01
CA GLU A 95 6.57 -14.57 -9.11
C GLU A 95 7.83 -14.99 -9.89
N VAL A 96 7.69 -15.98 -10.77
CA VAL A 96 8.81 -16.57 -11.52
C VAL A 96 9.43 -15.56 -12.48
N ASN A 97 8.61 -14.91 -13.32
CA ASN A 97 9.12 -14.05 -14.39
C ASN A 97 9.71 -12.71 -13.87
N ARG A 98 9.27 -12.25 -12.70
CA ARG A 98 9.74 -10.98 -12.12
C ARG A 98 10.63 -11.13 -10.91
N GLY A 99 10.87 -12.36 -10.44
CA GLY A 99 11.62 -12.59 -9.20
C GLY A 99 10.99 -11.91 -7.98
N SER A 100 9.65 -11.79 -7.98
CA SER A 100 8.93 -11.02 -6.96
C SER A 100 8.91 -11.75 -5.62
N SER A 101 9.00 -10.99 -4.52
CA SER A 101 8.93 -11.58 -3.19
C SER A 101 7.53 -12.15 -2.88
N LYS A 102 7.47 -13.17 -2.02
CA LYS A 102 6.20 -13.72 -1.52
C LYS A 102 5.29 -12.66 -0.89
N VAL A 103 5.87 -11.61 -0.29
CA VAL A 103 5.11 -10.46 0.24
C VAL A 103 4.40 -9.70 -0.88
N THR A 104 5.09 -9.48 -2.01
CA THR A 104 4.50 -8.84 -3.20
C THR A 104 3.36 -9.66 -3.75
N ILE A 105 3.54 -10.98 -3.86
CA ILE A 105 2.49 -11.90 -4.34
C ILE A 105 1.27 -11.89 -3.41
N ASP A 106 1.46 -11.89 -2.08
CA ASP A 106 0.30 -11.80 -1.16
C ASP A 106 -0.40 -10.44 -1.25
N ASN A 107 0.33 -9.34 -1.48
CA ASN A 107 -0.28 -8.03 -1.70
C ASN A 107 -1.13 -8.01 -2.99
N ILE A 108 -0.62 -8.56 -4.10
CA ILE A 108 -1.38 -8.70 -5.35
C ILE A 108 -2.64 -9.54 -5.10
N ARG A 109 -2.50 -10.71 -4.45
CA ARG A 109 -3.64 -11.57 -4.08
C ARG A 109 -4.70 -10.81 -3.26
N ARG A 110 -4.27 -9.97 -2.30
CA ARG A 110 -5.19 -9.17 -1.46
C ARG A 110 -5.95 -8.14 -2.28
N ILE A 111 -5.30 -7.49 -3.23
CA ILE A 111 -5.95 -6.53 -4.14
C ILE A 111 -6.98 -7.27 -5.00
N MET A 112 -6.61 -8.42 -5.59
CA MET A 112 -7.54 -9.25 -6.34
C MET A 112 -8.71 -9.70 -5.48
N SER A 113 -8.46 -10.10 -4.22
CA SER A 113 -9.51 -10.49 -3.28
C SER A 113 -10.49 -9.34 -3.03
N SER A 114 -10.00 -8.11 -2.85
CA SER A 114 -10.85 -6.94 -2.66
C SER A 114 -11.73 -6.66 -3.89
N PHE A 115 -11.16 -6.78 -5.09
CA PHE A 115 -11.88 -6.54 -6.33
C PHE A 115 -12.94 -7.62 -6.62
N PHE A 116 -12.56 -8.88 -6.56
CA PHE A 116 -13.49 -9.97 -6.84
C PHE A 116 -14.55 -10.18 -5.74
N SER A 117 -14.27 -9.79 -4.49
CA SER A 117 -15.32 -9.73 -3.47
C SER A 117 -16.31 -8.61 -3.76
N TRP A 118 -15.84 -7.44 -4.21
CA TRP A 118 -16.73 -6.37 -4.63
C TRP A 118 -17.60 -6.79 -5.83
N LEU A 119 -17.04 -7.51 -6.82
CA LEU A 119 -17.83 -8.06 -7.93
C LEU A 119 -18.89 -9.09 -7.47
N GLU A 120 -18.57 -9.89 -6.44
CA GLU A 120 -19.52 -10.83 -5.81
C GLU A 120 -20.62 -10.06 -5.06
N ASP A 121 -20.26 -9.03 -4.27
CA ASP A 121 -21.17 -8.19 -3.49
C ASP A 121 -22.14 -7.38 -4.38
N GLU A 122 -21.68 -6.98 -5.58
CA GLU A 122 -22.47 -6.25 -6.58
C GLU A 122 -23.21 -7.16 -7.58
N ASP A 123 -23.19 -8.46 -7.35
CA ASP A 123 -23.86 -9.48 -8.19
C ASP A 123 -23.34 -9.59 -9.64
N TYR A 124 -22.12 -9.08 -9.94
CA TYR A 124 -21.48 -9.28 -11.25
C TYR A 124 -20.96 -10.70 -11.43
N ILE A 125 -20.62 -11.37 -10.34
CA ILE A 125 -20.20 -12.77 -10.30
C ILE A 125 -20.88 -13.48 -9.12
N VAL A 126 -21.14 -14.76 -9.26
CA VAL A 126 -21.79 -15.55 -8.20
C VAL A 126 -20.86 -15.83 -7.04
N LYS A 127 -19.56 -15.98 -7.33
CA LYS A 127 -18.56 -16.33 -6.32
C LYS A 127 -17.18 -15.85 -6.71
N SER A 128 -16.51 -15.19 -5.78
CA SER A 128 -15.13 -14.71 -5.97
C SER A 128 -14.15 -15.87 -6.24
N PRO A 129 -13.42 -15.83 -7.36
CA PRO A 129 -12.42 -16.87 -7.70
C PRO A 129 -11.23 -16.86 -6.74
N VAL A 130 -10.96 -15.75 -6.04
CA VAL A 130 -9.86 -15.64 -5.07
C VAL A 130 -10.16 -16.35 -3.76
N ARG A 131 -11.42 -16.66 -3.48
CA ARG A 131 -11.86 -17.24 -2.19
C ARG A 131 -11.16 -18.56 -1.84
N ARG A 132 -10.74 -19.34 -2.85
CA ARG A 132 -10.00 -20.60 -2.68
C ARG A 132 -8.49 -20.42 -2.60
N ILE A 133 -7.98 -19.22 -2.95
CA ILE A 133 -6.54 -18.91 -2.95
C ILE A 133 -6.15 -18.47 -1.54
N ARG A 134 -5.46 -19.35 -0.83
CA ARG A 134 -5.03 -19.09 0.54
C ARG A 134 -3.96 -17.98 0.59
N ARG A 135 -3.83 -17.37 1.76
CA ARG A 135 -2.75 -16.42 2.04
C ARG A 135 -1.39 -17.06 1.74
N VAL A 136 -0.54 -16.31 1.04
CA VAL A 136 0.83 -16.74 0.76
C VAL A 136 1.64 -16.70 2.07
N LYS A 137 2.27 -17.81 2.41
CA LYS A 137 3.16 -17.87 3.58
C LYS A 137 4.43 -17.06 3.29
N THR A 138 4.70 -16.08 4.11
CA THR A 138 5.91 -15.24 4.04
C THR A 138 6.76 -15.50 5.27
N ALA A 139 8.06 -15.65 5.08
CA ALA A 139 8.97 -15.70 6.22
C ALA A 139 8.94 -14.34 6.95
N GLN A 140 8.82 -14.39 8.27
CA GLN A 140 9.05 -13.20 9.09
C GLN A 140 10.57 -13.10 9.31
N VAL A 141 11.19 -12.16 8.63
CA VAL A 141 12.60 -11.82 8.84
C VAL A 141 12.65 -10.63 9.78
N THR A 142 13.30 -10.79 10.92
CA THR A 142 13.60 -9.67 11.80
C THR A 142 14.59 -8.75 11.07
N LYS A 143 14.19 -7.51 10.87
CA LYS A 143 15.12 -6.51 10.30
C LYS A 143 16.15 -6.15 11.34
N GLU A 144 17.40 -6.15 10.94
CA GLU A 144 18.47 -5.59 11.76
C GLU A 144 18.27 -4.09 11.91
N VAL A 145 18.41 -3.60 13.12
CA VAL A 145 18.39 -2.17 13.45
C VAL A 145 19.83 -1.69 13.66
N LEU A 146 20.04 -0.39 13.52
CA LEU A 146 21.34 0.23 13.84
C LEU A 146 21.58 0.12 15.34
N SER A 147 22.84 -0.19 15.73
CA SER A 147 23.26 0.00 17.12
C SER A 147 23.46 1.49 17.44
N ASP A 148 23.58 1.81 18.73
CA ASP A 148 23.84 3.20 19.15
C ASP A 148 25.17 3.70 18.59
N GLU A 149 26.22 2.83 18.54
CA GLU A 149 27.53 3.17 17.96
C GLU A 149 27.44 3.40 16.46
N GLU A 150 26.70 2.57 15.74
CA GLU A 150 26.47 2.76 14.30
C GLU A 150 25.70 4.04 14.00
N LEU A 151 24.79 4.42 14.89
CA LEU A 151 24.07 5.69 14.78
C LEU A 151 25.01 6.89 14.98
N GLU A 152 25.99 6.81 15.90
CA GLU A 152 27.02 7.83 16.06
C GLU A 152 27.91 7.93 14.81
N VAL A 153 28.37 6.80 14.27
CA VAL A 153 29.16 6.77 13.03
C VAL A 153 28.38 7.39 11.86
N LEU A 154 27.06 7.13 11.78
CA LEU A 154 26.20 7.73 10.77
C LEU A 154 26.07 9.26 10.95
N ARG A 155 26.01 9.74 12.19
CA ARG A 155 26.02 11.18 12.53
C ARG A 155 27.31 11.86 12.08
N ASP A 156 28.45 11.24 12.38
CA ASP A 156 29.76 11.74 12.00
C ASP A 156 29.95 11.81 10.48
N ALA A 157 29.29 10.94 9.74
CA ALA A 157 29.29 10.95 8.28
C ALA A 157 28.41 12.08 7.67
N CYS A 158 27.60 12.77 8.49
CA CYS A 158 26.75 13.84 8.01
C CYS A 158 27.54 15.13 7.76
N GLU A 159 27.73 15.50 6.50
CA GLU A 159 28.40 16.72 6.07
C GLU A 159 27.55 17.99 6.18
N SER A 160 26.20 17.82 6.18
CA SER A 160 25.26 18.93 6.22
C SER A 160 24.45 18.95 7.52
N LYS A 161 24.20 20.16 8.05
CA LYS A 161 23.33 20.36 9.21
C LYS A 161 21.91 19.81 8.97
N ARG A 162 21.43 19.84 7.73
CA ARG A 162 20.15 19.27 7.35
C ARG A 162 20.12 17.76 7.55
N ASP A 163 21.14 17.06 7.04
CA ASP A 163 21.16 15.60 7.08
C ASP A 163 21.31 15.10 8.52
N LEU A 164 22.13 15.78 9.32
CA LEU A 164 22.27 15.50 10.75
C LEU A 164 20.94 15.71 11.50
N ALA A 165 20.23 16.81 11.23
CA ALA A 165 18.91 17.06 11.83
C ALA A 165 17.86 16.02 11.39
N ILE A 166 17.92 15.53 10.15
CA ILE A 166 17.03 14.45 9.65
C ILE A 166 17.30 13.14 10.38
N VAL A 167 18.58 12.75 10.48
CA VAL A 167 18.99 11.50 11.16
C VAL A 167 18.51 11.52 12.60
N ASP A 168 18.80 12.60 13.35
CA ASP A 168 18.42 12.67 14.76
C ASP A 168 16.92 12.75 14.98
N LEU A 169 16.21 13.49 14.15
CA LEU A 169 14.76 13.60 14.31
C LEU A 169 14.07 12.24 14.01
N LEU A 170 14.55 11.50 13.01
CA LEU A 170 14.06 10.16 12.73
C LEU A 170 14.40 9.18 13.86
N ALA A 171 15.65 9.17 14.33
CA ALA A 171 16.11 8.28 15.39
C ALA A 171 15.38 8.54 16.71
N SER A 172 15.22 9.81 17.09
CA SER A 172 14.60 10.20 18.35
C SER A 172 13.09 9.97 18.39
N THR A 173 12.38 10.24 17.28
CA THR A 173 10.90 10.21 17.26
C THR A 173 10.31 8.89 16.77
N GLY A 174 11.05 8.11 15.99
CA GLY A 174 10.51 6.94 15.29
C GLY A 174 9.40 7.29 14.29
N MET A 175 9.27 8.54 13.87
CA MET A 175 8.26 8.92 12.87
C MET A 175 8.57 8.31 11.52
N ARG A 176 7.53 8.09 10.70
CA ARG A 176 7.74 7.59 9.34
C ARG A 176 8.33 8.69 8.45
N ILE A 177 9.21 8.29 7.53
CA ILE A 177 9.80 9.25 6.56
C ILE A 177 8.74 10.06 5.79
N GLY A 178 7.59 9.44 5.46
CA GLY A 178 6.47 10.13 4.83
C GLY A 178 5.81 11.17 5.74
N GLU A 179 5.89 11.03 7.06
CA GLU A 179 5.44 12.02 8.03
C GLU A 179 6.46 13.17 8.11
N LEU A 180 7.75 12.85 8.20
CA LEU A 180 8.85 13.82 8.26
C LEU A 180 8.82 14.80 7.07
N VAL A 181 8.70 14.31 5.84
CA VAL A 181 8.73 15.17 4.64
C VAL A 181 7.53 16.12 4.54
N ARG A 182 6.44 15.83 5.24
CA ARG A 182 5.24 16.67 5.25
C ARG A 182 5.30 17.79 6.29
N LEU A 183 6.18 17.69 7.29
CA LEU A 183 6.29 18.69 8.33
C LEU A 183 6.61 20.08 7.77
N ASP A 184 5.91 21.06 8.28
CA ASP A 184 6.23 22.47 8.14
C ASP A 184 6.97 22.95 9.39
N ARG A 185 7.64 24.10 9.29
CA ARG A 185 8.31 24.74 10.45
C ARG A 185 7.32 24.99 11.61
N LYS A 186 6.06 25.31 11.31
CA LYS A 186 5.02 25.57 12.29
C LYS A 186 4.55 24.32 13.06
N ASP A 187 4.79 23.12 12.51
CA ASP A 187 4.38 21.86 13.13
C ASP A 187 5.37 21.39 14.19
N VAL A 188 6.44 22.16 14.43
CA VAL A 188 7.50 21.86 15.40
C VAL A 188 7.49 22.85 16.54
N ASN A 189 7.33 22.36 17.75
CA ASN A 189 7.51 23.12 18.98
C ASN A 189 8.89 22.76 19.58
N LEU A 190 9.88 23.64 19.34
CA LEU A 190 11.23 23.46 19.86
C LEU A 190 11.31 23.59 21.39
N HIS A 191 10.38 24.32 22.03
CA HIS A 191 10.40 24.47 23.48
C HIS A 191 9.97 23.15 24.13
N GLU A 192 8.83 22.61 23.74
CA GLU A 192 8.29 21.36 24.27
C GLU A 192 8.93 20.10 23.64
N ARG A 193 9.77 20.29 22.63
CA ARG A 193 10.42 19.19 21.89
C ARG A 193 9.42 18.22 21.28
N GLU A 194 8.41 18.74 20.62
CA GLU A 194 7.36 17.95 19.97
C GLU A 194 7.13 18.35 18.51
N CYS A 195 6.68 17.41 17.72
CA CYS A 195 6.17 17.63 16.36
C CYS A 195 4.75 17.05 16.26
N LEU A 196 3.86 17.76 15.57
CA LEU A 196 2.55 17.23 15.19
C LEU A 196 2.66 16.54 13.83
N VAL A 197 2.55 15.20 13.81
CA VAL A 197 2.62 14.42 12.59
C VAL A 197 1.26 13.91 12.16
N MET A 198 1.03 13.86 10.83
CA MET A 198 -0.19 13.32 10.23
C MET A 198 0.02 11.85 9.88
N GLY A 199 -0.62 10.96 10.65
CA GLY A 199 -0.55 9.52 10.47
C GLY A 199 -1.56 8.97 9.44
N LYS A 200 -1.65 7.66 9.39
CA LYS A 200 -2.61 6.94 8.54
C LYS A 200 -4.06 7.30 8.93
N GLY A 201 -4.92 7.52 7.94
CA GLY A 201 -6.32 7.87 8.16
C GLY A 201 -6.52 9.32 8.61
N ASN A 202 -5.61 10.22 8.25
CA ASN A 202 -5.65 11.65 8.55
C ASN A 202 -5.74 11.96 10.07
N LYS A 203 -5.16 11.08 10.91
CA LYS A 203 -5.12 11.28 12.36
C LYS A 203 -3.81 11.96 12.75
N GLN A 204 -3.92 13.11 13.43
CA GLN A 204 -2.78 13.79 14.03
C GLN A 204 -2.34 13.09 15.32
N ARG A 205 -1.04 13.05 15.53
CA ARG A 205 -0.45 12.67 16.83
C ARG A 205 0.79 13.48 17.13
N PRO A 206 1.05 13.84 18.39
CA PRO A 206 2.34 14.38 18.79
C PRO A 206 3.40 13.27 18.76
N VAL A 207 4.62 13.63 18.41
CA VAL A 207 5.84 12.83 18.59
C VAL A 207 6.88 13.71 19.25
N TYR A 208 7.65 13.12 20.16
CA TYR A 208 8.61 13.86 20.99
C TYR A 208 10.02 13.54 20.57
N PHE A 209 10.90 14.54 20.58
CA PHE A 209 12.31 14.40 20.25
C PHE A 209 13.21 14.81 21.42
N ASP A 210 14.40 14.25 21.44
CA ASP A 210 15.38 14.46 22.50
C ASP A 210 16.12 15.82 22.38
N ALA A 211 17.02 16.10 23.33
CA ALA A 211 17.79 17.32 23.36
C ALA A 211 18.78 17.43 22.19
N ARG A 212 19.33 16.29 21.72
CA ARG A 212 20.28 16.25 20.59
C ARG A 212 19.57 16.64 19.30
N ALA A 213 18.43 16.01 19.01
CA ALA A 213 17.61 16.37 17.85
C ALA A 213 17.17 17.85 17.89
N LYS A 214 16.83 18.40 19.08
CA LYS A 214 16.56 19.83 19.24
C LYS A 214 17.75 20.70 18.82
N LEU A 215 18.95 20.39 19.29
CA LEU A 215 20.16 21.15 18.96
C LEU A 215 20.40 21.18 17.45
N HIS A 216 20.50 20.03 16.82
CA HIS A 216 20.79 19.92 15.39
C HIS A 216 19.67 20.49 14.52
N LEU A 217 18.41 20.33 14.91
CA LEU A 217 17.29 20.94 14.22
C LEU A 217 17.34 22.50 14.34
N THR A 218 17.69 23.03 15.50
CA THR A 218 17.86 24.47 15.72
C THR A 218 19.01 25.03 14.89
N GLU A 219 20.16 24.34 14.84
CA GLU A 219 21.29 24.73 14.00
C GLU A 219 20.96 24.70 12.51
N TYR A 220 20.25 23.68 12.06
CA TYR A 220 19.78 23.61 10.69
C TYR A 220 18.84 24.77 10.36
N LEU A 221 17.80 24.99 11.17
CA LEU A 221 16.84 26.07 10.94
C LEU A 221 17.47 27.44 10.95
N SER A 222 18.44 27.69 11.85
CA SER A 222 19.20 28.95 11.92
C SER A 222 20.10 29.16 10.72
N SER A 223 20.56 28.11 10.05
CA SER A 223 21.37 28.19 8.84
C SER A 223 20.60 28.47 7.56
N ARG A 224 19.24 28.40 7.63
CA ARG A 224 18.38 28.58 6.45
C ARG A 224 18.11 30.07 6.20
N VAL A 225 18.28 30.44 4.94
CA VAL A 225 18.01 31.82 4.45
C VAL A 225 16.74 31.90 3.59
N ASP A 226 16.14 30.75 3.27
CA ASP A 226 14.93 30.67 2.45
C ASP A 226 13.64 30.92 3.25
N LYS A 227 12.52 31.20 2.54
CA LYS A 227 11.20 31.44 3.11
C LYS A 227 10.25 30.25 2.99
N SER A 228 10.73 29.08 2.58
CA SER A 228 9.89 27.88 2.43
C SER A 228 9.25 27.49 3.78
N PRO A 229 7.95 27.20 3.82
CA PRO A 229 7.31 26.73 5.05
C PRO A 229 7.75 25.33 5.45
N ALA A 230 8.25 24.51 4.49
CA ALA A 230 8.67 23.15 4.74
C ALA A 230 9.77 23.07 5.81
N LEU A 231 9.66 22.10 6.72
CA LEU A 231 10.69 21.87 7.74
C LEU A 231 12.03 21.52 7.09
N PHE A 232 12.03 20.58 6.15
CA PHE A 232 13.24 20.19 5.41
C PHE A 232 13.12 20.50 3.92
N VAL A 233 14.18 21.07 3.36
CA VAL A 233 14.26 21.48 1.96
C VAL A 233 15.46 20.85 1.26
N ALA A 234 15.42 20.82 -0.07
CA ALA A 234 16.57 20.45 -0.89
C ALA A 234 17.74 21.42 -0.64
N LEU A 235 18.98 20.94 -0.77
CA LEU A 235 20.19 21.77 -0.61
C LEU A 235 20.53 22.59 -1.86
N ASP A 236 19.75 22.42 -2.91
CA ASP A 236 19.89 23.24 -4.11
C ASP A 236 19.27 24.66 -3.90
N SER A 237 19.51 25.55 -4.85
CA SER A 237 18.99 26.93 -4.82
C SER A 237 17.45 27.03 -4.85
N SER A 238 16.75 25.94 -5.13
CA SER A 238 15.28 25.93 -5.24
C SER A 238 14.57 25.96 -3.90
N ALA A 239 15.24 25.56 -2.81
CA ALA A 239 14.67 25.39 -1.46
C ALA A 239 13.30 24.69 -1.44
N ARG A 240 13.09 23.75 -2.38
CA ARG A 240 11.85 22.96 -2.46
C ARG A 240 11.80 21.97 -1.31
N ARG A 241 10.59 21.65 -0.88
CA ARG A 241 10.35 20.57 0.09
C ARG A 241 11.07 19.30 -0.34
N ILE A 242 11.80 18.68 0.58
CA ILE A 242 12.50 17.43 0.31
C ILE A 242 11.51 16.30 0.07
N THR A 243 11.85 15.34 -0.78
CA THR A 243 11.00 14.18 -1.07
C THR A 243 11.45 12.94 -0.29
N VAL A 244 10.54 11.97 -0.14
CA VAL A 244 10.87 10.66 0.45
C VAL A 244 12.06 10.01 -0.26
N GLY A 245 12.01 9.95 -1.61
CA GLY A 245 13.09 9.34 -2.39
C GLY A 245 14.44 10.03 -2.22
N SER A 246 14.44 11.38 -2.06
CA SER A 246 15.69 12.13 -1.80
C SER A 246 16.30 11.78 -0.45
N ILE A 247 15.47 11.61 0.60
CA ILE A 247 15.98 11.22 1.93
C ILE A 247 16.45 9.76 1.91
N GLU A 248 15.70 8.86 1.29
CA GLU A 248 16.10 7.44 1.17
C GLU A 248 17.44 7.29 0.43
N LEU A 249 17.61 8.02 -0.67
CA LEU A 249 18.88 8.04 -1.39
C LEU A 249 20.02 8.58 -0.50
N ARG A 250 19.79 9.73 0.15
CA ARG A 250 20.82 10.36 0.99
C ARG A 250 21.20 9.49 2.19
N LEU A 251 20.24 8.86 2.87
CA LEU A 251 20.54 7.94 3.98
C LEU A 251 21.33 6.71 3.50
N ARG A 252 21.02 6.20 2.31
CA ARG A 252 21.79 5.10 1.71
C ARG A 252 23.22 5.52 1.41
N ASP A 253 23.43 6.73 0.88
CA ASP A 253 24.75 7.24 0.57
C ASP A 253 25.57 7.50 1.86
N LEU A 254 24.95 8.08 2.89
CA LEU A 254 25.54 8.24 4.21
C LEU A 254 25.93 6.88 4.83
N GLY A 255 25.05 5.89 4.73
CA GLY A 255 25.36 4.54 5.18
C GLY A 255 26.57 3.94 4.47
N ARG A 256 26.67 4.11 3.15
CA ARG A 256 27.82 3.63 2.38
C ARG A 256 29.11 4.32 2.81
N SER A 257 29.11 5.65 2.98
CA SER A 257 30.29 6.39 3.44
C SER A 257 30.70 6.01 4.86
N ALA A 258 29.73 5.67 5.70
CA ALA A 258 29.93 5.20 7.07
C ALA A 258 30.29 3.69 7.18
N GLY A 259 30.33 2.94 6.06
CA GLY A 259 30.54 1.50 6.06
C GLY A 259 29.35 0.68 6.58
N ILE A 260 28.14 1.27 6.65
CA ILE A 260 26.92 0.66 7.18
C ILE A 260 25.94 0.40 6.03
N ASN A 261 25.84 -0.84 5.57
CA ASN A 261 25.05 -1.19 4.38
C ASN A 261 23.53 -1.26 4.60
N ARG A 262 23.04 -1.16 5.83
CA ARG A 262 21.64 -1.37 6.22
C ARG A 262 20.91 -0.12 6.71
N VAL A 263 21.35 1.05 6.31
CA VAL A 263 20.71 2.31 6.72
C VAL A 263 19.40 2.48 5.98
N HIS A 264 18.30 2.38 6.71
CA HIS A 264 16.94 2.58 6.23
C HIS A 264 16.20 3.55 7.16
N PRO A 265 15.28 4.38 6.64
CA PRO A 265 14.52 5.32 7.48
C PRO A 265 13.45 4.64 8.36
N HIS A 266 13.39 3.30 8.37
CA HIS A 266 12.47 2.49 9.16
C HIS A 266 13.14 1.19 9.63
#